data_092259f1ed39b47c13d32ac04afb3214
#
_entry.id   092259f1ed39b47c13d32ac04afb3214
#
_cell.length_a   1.000
_cell.length_b   1.000
_cell.length_c   1.000
_cell.angle_alpha   90.00
_cell.angle_beta   90.00
_cell.angle_gamma   90.00
#
_symmetry.space_group_name_H-M   'P 1'
#
loop_
_entity.id
_entity.type
_entity.pdbx_description
1 polymer ?
#
loop_
_entity_poly.entity_id
_entity_poly.type
_entity_poly.pdbx_seq_one_letter_code
_entity_poly.pdbx_strand_id
1 'polypeptide(L)'
;MGDPICKWRSATPRNVVELVSSLPHTEMSEEDFKETIENKWPGFLHTPYQLACQLGLYVVNNGIYTPRFSHDINETEAKAYLEDIVTRYYVPNPYTPRGFKNIKKPIVLEKAIVNYIESNPNETELKKIIGLLIMEEVGNFSSIKTFLSNSNVLDITKENVSLKP
;
A
#
# COMPACT_ATOMS: atom_id res chain seq x y z
N MET A 1 -22.42 5.16 -10.27
CA MET A 1 -21.66 5.06 -9.02
C MET A 1 -20.18 5.11 -9.32
N GLY A 2 -19.44 5.94 -8.62
CA GLY A 2 -18.01 5.99 -8.79
C GLY A 2 -17.37 4.63 -8.55
N ASP A 3 -16.14 4.44 -9.00
CA ASP A 3 -15.41 3.21 -8.83
C ASP A 3 -14.52 3.29 -7.58
N PRO A 4 -15.08 3.00 -6.39
CA PRO A 4 -14.35 3.15 -5.15
C PRO A 4 -13.21 2.14 -4.99
N ILE A 5 -13.24 1.05 -5.77
CA ILE A 5 -12.21 0.04 -5.67
C ILE A 5 -10.85 0.57 -6.15
N CYS A 6 -10.85 1.52 -7.06
CA CYS A 6 -9.61 2.10 -7.54
C CYS A 6 -8.96 3.04 -6.53
N LYS A 7 -9.73 3.47 -5.51
CA LYS A 7 -9.22 4.41 -4.50
C LYS A 7 -8.18 3.80 -3.59
N TRP A 8 -8.26 2.51 -3.31
CA TRP A 8 -7.30 1.88 -2.42
C TRP A 8 -5.89 1.84 -3.02
N ARG A 9 -5.78 1.85 -4.36
CA ARG A 9 -4.49 1.92 -5.05
C ARG A 9 -3.83 3.28 -4.85
N SER A 10 -4.66 4.30 -4.65
CA SER A 10 -4.20 5.62 -4.28
C SER A 10 -4.26 5.74 -2.76
N ALA A 11 -3.21 5.30 -2.09
CA ALA A 11 -3.17 5.17 -0.64
C ALA A 11 -3.00 6.53 0.04
N THR A 12 -4.06 7.32 0.02
CA THR A 12 -4.13 8.61 0.72
C THR A 12 -4.98 8.46 1.98
N PRO A 13 -4.78 9.31 2.99
CA PRO A 13 -5.61 9.25 4.20
C PRO A 13 -7.11 9.30 3.91
N ARG A 14 -7.52 10.19 3.00
CA ARG A 14 -8.94 10.32 2.64
C ARG A 14 -9.49 9.03 2.03
N ASN A 15 -8.73 8.39 1.13
CA ASN A 15 -9.16 7.15 0.50
C ASN A 15 -9.24 6.01 1.50
N VAL A 16 -8.33 5.96 2.47
CA VAL A 16 -8.37 4.95 3.54
C VAL A 16 -9.60 5.14 4.41
N VAL A 17 -9.93 6.39 4.78
CA VAL A 17 -11.17 6.69 5.51
C VAL A 17 -12.40 6.15 4.77
N GLU A 18 -12.48 6.42 3.47
CA GLU A 18 -13.61 5.95 2.66
C GLU A 18 -13.67 4.42 2.59
N LEU A 19 -12.54 3.77 2.44
CA LEU A 19 -12.49 2.31 2.39
C LEU A 19 -12.93 1.70 3.72
N VAL A 20 -12.41 2.20 4.84
CA VAL A 20 -12.78 1.68 6.16
C VAL A 20 -14.28 1.85 6.41
N SER A 21 -14.84 3.01 6.07
CA SER A 21 -16.28 3.25 6.26
C SER A 21 -17.16 2.39 5.35
N SER A 22 -16.64 1.98 4.21
CA SER A 22 -17.38 1.19 3.22
C SER A 22 -17.31 -0.32 3.45
N LEU A 23 -16.42 -0.78 4.31
CA LEU A 23 -16.17 -2.19 4.54
C LEU A 23 -16.71 -2.62 5.89
N PRO A 24 -17.09 -3.92 6.05
CA PRO A 24 -17.59 -4.41 7.33
C PRO A 24 -16.55 -4.26 8.44
N HIS A 25 -17.05 -3.99 9.66
CA HIS A 25 -16.19 -3.88 10.85
C HIS A 25 -16.25 -5.15 11.71
N THR A 26 -16.70 -6.26 11.15
CA THR A 26 -16.82 -7.53 11.84
C THR A 26 -15.99 -8.60 11.16
N GLU A 27 -15.56 -9.56 11.96
CA GLU A 27 -14.85 -10.73 11.48
C GLU A 27 -15.73 -11.57 10.54
N MET A 28 -15.15 -12.12 9.48
CA MET A 28 -15.91 -12.95 8.54
C MET A 28 -15.01 -13.96 7.84
N SER A 29 -15.63 -15.00 7.27
CA SER A 29 -14.93 -15.96 6.45
C SER A 29 -14.48 -15.33 5.14
N GLU A 30 -13.51 -15.96 4.48
CA GLU A 30 -13.07 -15.54 3.15
C GLU A 30 -14.24 -15.51 2.16
N GLU A 31 -15.10 -16.52 2.23
CA GLU A 31 -16.26 -16.60 1.33
C GLU A 31 -17.20 -15.42 1.52
N ASP A 32 -17.55 -15.13 2.77
CA ASP A 32 -18.43 -14.00 3.08
C ASP A 32 -17.78 -12.67 2.72
N PHE A 33 -16.48 -12.55 2.92
CA PHE A 33 -15.75 -11.35 2.57
C PHE A 33 -15.77 -11.12 1.06
N LYS A 34 -15.51 -12.16 0.26
CA LYS A 34 -15.56 -12.07 -1.20
C LYS A 34 -16.95 -11.69 -1.68
N GLU A 35 -17.99 -12.26 -1.10
CA GLU A 35 -19.37 -11.93 -1.45
C GLU A 35 -19.67 -10.47 -1.14
N THR A 36 -19.25 -9.98 0.01
CA THR A 36 -19.42 -8.59 0.40
C THR A 36 -18.74 -7.65 -0.58
N ILE A 37 -17.50 -7.96 -0.98
CA ILE A 37 -16.76 -7.16 -1.95
C ILE A 37 -17.46 -7.15 -3.30
N GLU A 38 -17.90 -8.33 -3.77
CA GLU A 38 -18.58 -8.44 -5.06
C GLU A 38 -19.88 -7.66 -5.08
N ASN A 39 -20.64 -7.68 -3.98
CA ASN A 39 -21.89 -6.93 -3.87
C ASN A 39 -21.65 -5.41 -3.88
N LYS A 40 -20.59 -4.94 -3.26
CA LYS A 40 -20.27 -3.51 -3.23
C LYS A 40 -19.60 -3.02 -4.51
N TRP A 41 -18.72 -3.84 -5.09
CA TRP A 41 -17.93 -3.46 -6.25
C TRP A 41 -17.88 -4.64 -7.24
N PRO A 42 -18.95 -4.85 -8.02
CA PRO A 42 -18.99 -5.97 -8.95
C PRO A 42 -17.78 -6.01 -9.90
N GLY A 43 -17.21 -7.19 -10.06
CA GLY A 43 -16.06 -7.38 -10.96
C GLY A 43 -14.68 -7.23 -10.32
N PHE A 44 -14.60 -6.99 -9.02
CA PHE A 44 -13.32 -6.77 -8.33
C PHE A 44 -13.00 -7.84 -7.30
N LEU A 45 -13.27 -9.10 -7.60
CA LEU A 45 -13.10 -10.22 -6.66
C LEU A 45 -11.66 -10.42 -6.15
N HIS A 46 -10.65 -10.07 -6.95
CA HIS A 46 -9.26 -10.22 -6.53
C HIS A 46 -8.83 -9.17 -5.48
N THR A 47 -9.63 -8.14 -5.31
CA THR A 47 -9.34 -7.04 -4.40
C THR A 47 -9.24 -7.43 -2.92
N PRO A 48 -9.95 -8.48 -2.41
CA PRO A 48 -9.81 -8.87 -1.02
C PRO A 48 -8.37 -9.09 -0.58
N TYR A 49 -7.57 -9.72 -1.42
CA TYR A 49 -6.16 -9.94 -1.09
C TYR A 49 -5.38 -8.63 -1.02
N GLN A 50 -5.67 -7.72 -1.93
CA GLN A 50 -5.00 -6.43 -1.95
C GLN A 50 -5.38 -5.57 -0.75
N LEU A 51 -6.67 -5.51 -0.41
CA LEU A 51 -7.14 -4.77 0.76
C LEU A 51 -6.59 -5.36 2.05
N ALA A 52 -6.61 -6.68 2.17
CA ALA A 52 -6.11 -7.36 3.35
C ALA A 52 -4.60 -7.18 3.52
N CYS A 53 -3.87 -7.16 2.44
CA CYS A 53 -2.42 -7.40 2.49
C CYS A 53 -1.57 -6.21 2.11
N GLN A 54 -1.94 -5.42 1.11
CA GLN A 54 -1.19 -4.22 0.77
C GLN A 54 -1.39 -3.10 1.77
N LEU A 55 -2.65 -2.89 2.17
CA LEU A 55 -2.98 -1.84 3.14
C LEU A 55 -3.13 -2.38 4.56
N GLY A 56 -3.20 -3.70 4.72
CA GLY A 56 -3.34 -4.30 6.05
C GLY A 56 -4.64 -3.94 6.74
N LEU A 57 -5.70 -3.64 5.98
CA LEU A 57 -7.00 -3.28 6.56
C LEU A 57 -7.70 -4.49 7.19
N TYR A 58 -7.33 -5.68 6.78
CA TYR A 58 -7.78 -6.93 7.37
C TYR A 58 -6.58 -7.81 7.67
N VAL A 59 -6.65 -8.47 8.83
CA VAL A 59 -5.69 -9.51 9.19
C VAL A 59 -6.32 -10.84 8.79
N VAL A 60 -5.63 -11.58 7.95
CA VAL A 60 -6.14 -12.87 7.46
C VAL A 60 -5.43 -13.99 8.20
N ASN A 61 -6.19 -14.83 8.88
CA ASN A 61 -5.65 -15.94 9.64
C ASN A 61 -6.60 -17.15 9.51
N ASN A 62 -6.08 -18.26 8.97
CA ASN A 62 -6.86 -19.48 8.75
C ASN A 62 -8.17 -19.25 7.98
N GLY A 63 -8.11 -18.40 6.96
CA GLY A 63 -9.29 -18.08 6.15
C GLY A 63 -10.29 -17.14 6.80
N ILE A 64 -9.96 -16.59 7.96
CA ILE A 64 -10.82 -15.62 8.65
C ILE A 64 -10.23 -14.23 8.45
N TYR A 65 -11.06 -13.31 8.00
CA TYR A 65 -10.70 -11.91 7.78
C TYR A 65 -11.17 -11.07 8.96
N THR A 66 -10.24 -10.53 9.72
CA THR A 66 -10.53 -9.71 10.90
C THR A 66 -10.17 -8.26 10.57
N PRO A 67 -11.13 -7.32 10.65
CA PRO A 67 -10.83 -5.91 10.35
C PRO A 67 -9.88 -5.33 11.39
N ARG A 68 -8.93 -4.52 10.89
CA ARG A 68 -7.99 -3.82 11.77
C ARG A 68 -8.70 -2.72 12.57
N PHE A 69 -9.68 -2.09 11.94
CA PHE A 69 -10.48 -1.05 12.58
C PHE A 69 -11.88 -1.58 12.84
N SER A 70 -12.32 -1.53 14.09
CA SER A 70 -13.66 -1.97 14.49
C SER A 70 -14.72 -0.88 14.35
N HIS A 71 -14.32 0.31 13.89
CA HIS A 71 -15.18 1.46 13.72
C HIS A 71 -14.63 2.36 12.61
N ASP A 72 -15.41 3.33 12.18
CA ASP A 72 -14.94 4.34 11.22
C ASP A 72 -13.80 5.15 11.83
N ILE A 73 -12.92 5.61 10.97
CA ILE A 73 -11.75 6.40 11.37
C ILE A 73 -11.78 7.76 10.66
N ASN A 74 -11.06 8.74 11.20
CA ASN A 74 -10.92 10.05 10.59
C ASN A 74 -9.59 10.15 9.81
N GLU A 75 -9.38 11.28 9.10
CA GLU A 75 -8.18 11.47 8.30
C GLU A 75 -6.89 11.47 9.12
N THR A 76 -6.95 11.99 10.35
CA THR A 76 -5.78 11.99 11.23
C THR A 76 -5.35 10.57 11.58
N GLU A 77 -6.32 9.72 11.90
CA GLU A 77 -6.06 8.31 12.19
C GLU A 77 -5.56 7.57 10.95
N ALA A 78 -6.15 7.85 9.78
CA ALA A 78 -5.73 7.24 8.53
C ALA A 78 -4.30 7.65 8.16
N LYS A 79 -3.95 8.91 8.38
CA LYS A 79 -2.60 9.40 8.12
C LYS A 79 -1.58 8.69 9.00
N ALA A 80 -1.85 8.59 10.30
CA ALA A 80 -0.96 7.91 11.23
C ALA A 80 -0.80 6.43 10.86
N TYR A 81 -1.89 5.81 10.42
CA TYR A 81 -1.87 4.42 9.99
C TYR A 81 -0.98 4.23 8.75
N LEU A 82 -1.15 5.08 7.74
CA LEU A 82 -0.35 4.99 6.51
C LEU A 82 1.13 5.26 6.78
N GLU A 83 1.44 6.22 7.64
CA GLU A 83 2.83 6.51 8.03
C GLU A 83 3.49 5.28 8.66
N ASP A 84 2.74 4.54 9.46
CA ASP A 84 3.23 3.30 10.07
C ASP A 84 3.41 2.17 9.05
N ILE A 85 2.42 1.97 8.19
CA ILE A 85 2.47 0.89 7.18
C ILE A 85 3.64 1.08 6.22
N VAL A 86 3.91 2.30 5.79
CA VAL A 86 5.00 2.59 4.85
C VAL A 86 6.33 2.09 5.40
N THR A 87 6.53 2.19 6.72
CA THR A 87 7.78 1.73 7.34
C THR A 87 7.95 0.21 7.29
N ARG A 88 6.88 -0.53 7.02
CA ARG A 88 6.87 -2.00 7.02
C ARG A 88 6.55 -2.62 5.67
N TYR A 89 6.32 -1.77 4.66
CA TYR A 89 5.99 -2.26 3.32
C TYR A 89 7.23 -2.85 2.65
N TYR A 90 7.17 -4.14 2.37
CA TYR A 90 8.28 -4.84 1.73
C TYR A 90 7.87 -5.41 0.38
N VAL A 91 8.85 -5.59 -0.51
CA VAL A 91 8.65 -6.17 -1.84
C VAL A 91 9.77 -7.19 -2.11
N PRO A 92 9.50 -8.30 -2.81
CA PRO A 92 8.18 -8.82 -3.12
C PRO A 92 7.49 -9.39 -1.87
N ASN A 93 6.18 -9.41 -1.87
CA ASN A 93 5.41 -10.05 -0.81
C ASN A 93 4.38 -11.01 -1.44
N PRO A 94 3.75 -11.90 -0.64
CA PRO A 94 2.85 -12.92 -1.18
C PRO A 94 1.68 -12.37 -2.00
N TYR A 95 1.34 -11.10 -1.80
CA TYR A 95 0.15 -10.49 -2.40
C TYR A 95 0.49 -9.59 -3.59
N THR A 96 1.76 -9.30 -3.80
CA THR A 96 2.23 -8.51 -4.94
C THR A 96 3.44 -9.17 -5.60
N PRO A 97 3.36 -10.44 -6.00
CA PRO A 97 4.50 -11.13 -6.61
C PRO A 97 4.80 -10.64 -8.02
N ARG A 98 3.81 -10.11 -8.72
CA ARG A 98 3.98 -9.60 -10.08
C ARG A 98 4.71 -8.27 -10.06
N GLY A 99 5.67 -8.10 -10.94
CA GLY A 99 6.42 -6.86 -11.05
C GLY A 99 7.61 -6.76 -10.12
N PHE A 100 7.97 -7.84 -9.42
CA PHE A 100 9.14 -7.89 -8.55
C PHE A 100 9.86 -9.21 -8.73
N LYS A 101 10.16 -9.52 -10.00
CA LYS A 101 10.68 -10.84 -10.38
C LYS A 101 12.16 -11.03 -10.06
N ASN A 102 12.92 -9.93 -10.09
CA ASN A 102 14.37 -10.00 -9.98
C ASN A 102 14.88 -9.91 -8.55
N ILE A 103 14.05 -9.48 -7.61
CA ILE A 103 14.41 -9.45 -6.20
C ILE A 103 14.26 -10.86 -5.62
N LYS A 104 15.34 -11.39 -5.03
CA LYS A 104 15.33 -12.72 -4.43
C LYS A 104 14.98 -12.68 -2.94
N LYS A 105 15.36 -11.59 -2.25
CA LYS A 105 15.05 -11.40 -0.84
C LYS A 105 14.21 -10.16 -0.67
N PRO A 106 13.16 -10.20 0.16
CA PRO A 106 12.33 -9.01 0.38
C PRO A 106 13.13 -7.83 0.91
N ILE A 107 12.80 -6.65 0.41
CA ILE A 107 13.37 -5.39 0.92
C ILE A 107 12.23 -4.50 1.41
N VAL A 108 12.46 -3.78 2.52
CA VAL A 108 11.53 -2.75 2.98
C VAL A 108 11.81 -1.52 2.12
N LEU A 109 10.84 -1.15 1.30
CA LEU A 109 11.08 -0.18 0.23
C LEU A 109 11.50 1.19 0.75
N GLU A 110 10.80 1.73 1.76
CA GLU A 110 11.15 3.04 2.33
C GLU A 110 12.60 3.05 2.84
N LYS A 111 12.95 2.05 3.63
CA LYS A 111 14.30 1.97 4.22
C LYS A 111 15.38 1.80 3.14
N ALA A 112 15.10 1.00 2.13
CA ALA A 112 16.04 0.80 1.03
C ALA A 112 16.26 2.09 0.25
N ILE A 113 15.22 2.89 0.04
CA ILE A 113 15.34 4.20 -0.60
C ILE A 113 16.18 5.15 0.26
N VAL A 114 15.91 5.21 1.56
CA VAL A 114 16.69 6.05 2.49
C VAL A 114 18.17 5.69 2.40
N ASN A 115 18.49 4.41 2.50
CA ASN A 115 19.88 3.95 2.45
C ASN A 115 20.55 4.29 1.11
N TYR A 116 19.81 4.16 0.02
CA TYR A 116 20.32 4.49 -1.31
C TYR A 116 20.63 5.98 -1.43
N ILE A 117 19.74 6.85 -0.98
CA ILE A 117 19.95 8.30 -1.04
C ILE A 117 21.14 8.71 -0.19
N GLU A 118 21.28 8.14 1.00
CA GLU A 118 22.43 8.44 1.88
C GLU A 118 23.76 8.12 1.23
N SER A 119 23.80 7.06 0.42
CA SER A 119 25.02 6.66 -0.31
C SER A 119 25.15 7.35 -1.66
N ASN A 120 24.08 7.91 -2.20
CA ASN A 120 24.02 8.53 -3.52
C ASN A 120 23.26 9.85 -3.47
N PRO A 121 23.79 10.86 -2.77
CA PRO A 121 23.02 12.09 -2.49
C PRO A 121 22.67 12.92 -3.73
N ASN A 122 23.31 12.66 -4.85
CA ASN A 122 23.03 13.38 -6.10
C ASN A 122 21.91 12.71 -6.92
N GLU A 123 21.47 11.51 -6.55
CA GLU A 123 20.37 10.86 -7.23
C GLU A 123 19.05 11.29 -6.60
N THR A 124 18.15 11.84 -7.41
CA THR A 124 16.88 12.40 -6.94
C THR A 124 15.65 11.83 -7.62
N GLU A 125 15.82 11.10 -8.73
CA GLU A 125 14.68 10.57 -9.47
C GLU A 125 14.15 9.29 -8.81
N LEU A 126 12.97 9.37 -8.19
CA LEU A 126 12.40 8.27 -7.43
C LEU A 126 12.21 6.99 -8.25
N LYS A 127 11.67 7.12 -9.46
CA LYS A 127 11.42 5.96 -10.32
C LYS A 127 12.71 5.22 -10.65
N LYS A 128 13.77 5.98 -10.92
CA LYS A 128 15.09 5.40 -11.19
C LYS A 128 15.66 4.67 -9.99
N ILE A 129 15.55 5.29 -8.80
CA ILE A 129 16.02 4.68 -7.56
C ILE A 129 15.30 3.37 -7.31
N ILE A 130 13.98 3.36 -7.41
CA ILE A 130 13.19 2.14 -7.20
C ILE A 130 13.57 1.08 -8.22
N GLY A 131 13.70 1.45 -9.49
CA GLY A 131 14.10 0.52 -10.55
C GLY A 131 15.45 -0.13 -10.29
N LEU A 132 16.41 0.63 -9.78
CA LEU A 132 17.71 0.08 -9.40
C LEU A 132 17.59 -0.89 -8.22
N LEU A 133 16.78 -0.55 -7.23
CA LEU A 133 16.58 -1.39 -6.04
C LEU A 133 15.89 -2.71 -6.36
N ILE A 134 14.89 -2.69 -7.23
CA ILE A 134 14.15 -3.89 -7.61
C ILE A 134 14.74 -4.61 -8.82
N MET A 135 15.74 -4.01 -9.47
CA MET A 135 16.46 -4.58 -10.61
C MET A 135 15.56 -4.87 -11.81
N GLU A 136 14.56 -4.03 -12.03
CA GLU A 136 13.66 -4.13 -13.18
C GLU A 136 12.93 -2.81 -13.39
N GLU A 137 12.21 -2.72 -14.52
CA GLU A 137 11.40 -1.54 -14.81
C GLU A 137 10.23 -1.45 -13.83
N VAL A 138 9.98 -0.25 -13.29
CA VAL A 138 8.93 -0.03 -12.31
C VAL A 138 7.56 -0.01 -12.96
N GLY A 139 6.72 -1.01 -12.66
CA GLY A 139 5.31 -1.00 -13.01
C GLY A 139 4.50 -0.29 -11.95
N ASN A 140 3.39 0.33 -12.36
CA ASN A 140 2.48 1.03 -11.44
C ASN A 140 3.17 2.07 -10.56
N PHE A 141 4.12 2.82 -11.15
CA PHE A 141 4.89 3.83 -10.41
C PHE A 141 4.00 4.84 -9.69
N SER A 142 2.92 5.28 -10.33
CA SER A 142 2.01 6.25 -9.73
C SER A 142 1.44 5.76 -8.39
N SER A 143 1.05 4.50 -8.30
CA SER A 143 0.53 3.91 -7.07
C SER A 143 1.61 3.80 -6.00
N ILE A 144 2.81 3.37 -6.38
CA ILE A 144 3.94 3.25 -5.46
C ILE A 144 4.32 4.62 -4.92
N LYS A 145 4.39 5.62 -5.79
CA LYS A 145 4.71 7.00 -5.40
C LYS A 145 3.69 7.55 -4.42
N THR A 146 2.40 7.36 -4.68
CA THR A 146 1.35 7.83 -3.79
C THR A 146 1.46 7.16 -2.43
N PHE A 147 1.74 5.86 -2.40
CA PHE A 147 1.92 5.15 -1.14
C PHE A 147 3.13 5.66 -0.35
N LEU A 148 4.28 5.81 -1.02
CA LEU A 148 5.50 6.30 -0.39
C LEU A 148 5.39 7.76 0.07
N SER A 149 4.48 8.54 -0.54
CA SER A 149 4.25 9.92 -0.13
C SER A 149 3.69 10.04 1.30
N ASN A 150 3.24 8.94 1.89
CA ASN A 150 2.83 8.91 3.29
C ASN A 150 4.01 8.77 4.25
N SER A 151 5.23 8.64 3.75
CA SER A 151 6.42 8.48 4.57
C SER A 151 6.72 9.73 5.42
N ASN A 152 7.18 9.50 6.66
CA ASN A 152 7.66 10.56 7.53
C ASN A 152 9.09 10.97 7.25
N VAL A 153 9.83 10.19 6.47
CA VAL A 153 11.27 10.40 6.26
C VAL A 153 11.61 10.76 4.82
N LEU A 154 10.73 10.45 3.87
CA LEU A 154 10.91 10.79 2.46
C LEU A 154 10.07 12.00 2.09
N ASP A 155 10.71 12.97 1.44
CA ASP A 155 10.03 14.12 0.85
C ASP A 155 9.93 13.89 -0.65
N ILE A 156 8.74 13.63 -1.13
CA ILE A 156 8.49 13.33 -2.54
C ILE A 156 7.75 14.49 -3.17
N THR A 157 8.39 15.11 -4.17
CA THR A 157 7.83 16.23 -4.91
C THR A 157 7.89 15.91 -6.39
N LYS A 158 6.74 15.78 -7.03
CA LYS A 158 6.63 15.34 -8.42
C LYS A 158 7.29 13.97 -8.58
N GLU A 159 8.38 13.88 -9.33
CA GLU A 159 9.10 12.61 -9.54
C GLU A 159 10.40 12.53 -8.76
N ASN A 160 10.66 13.53 -7.93
CA ASN A 160 11.90 13.62 -7.17
C ASN A 160 11.69 13.25 -5.71
N VAL A 161 12.73 12.72 -5.09
CA VAL A 161 12.72 12.32 -3.70
C VAL A 161 13.97 12.83 -3.00
N SER A 162 13.80 13.24 -1.74
CA SER A 162 14.90 13.61 -0.85
C SER A 162 14.52 13.18 0.56
N LEU A 163 15.48 13.25 1.47
CA LEU A 163 15.19 12.96 2.88
C LEU A 163 14.60 14.20 3.54
N LYS A 164 13.59 14.00 4.38
CA LYS A 164 13.04 15.10 5.19
C LYS A 164 14.08 15.56 6.21
N PRO A 165 14.15 16.87 6.46
CA PRO A 165 15.09 17.41 7.47
C PRO A 165 14.73 16.97 8.88
#